data_7d2962567c149786ebe208301fb9fef6
#
_entry.id   7d2962567c149786ebe208301fb9fef6
#
_cell.length_a   1.000
_cell.length_b   1.000
_cell.length_c   1.000
_cell.angle_alpha   90.00
_cell.angle_beta   90.00
_cell.angle_gamma   90.00
#
_symmetry.space_group_name_H-M   'P 1'
#
loop_
_entity.id
_entity.type
_entity.pdbx_description
1 polymer ?
#
loop_
_entity_poly.entity_id
_entity_poly.type
_entity_poly.pdbx_seq_one_letter_code
_entity_poly.pdbx_strand_id
1 'polypeptide(L)'
;MNPERPQTPCLPALEAFTDRRESICVIGLGYVGLPLAVAFASRFRVLGFDINPVRVRELQAGHDRTLELSEEQLRRHPIEFTTEPSAISRSRLVVVTVPTPIDAHHRPDLTPLIKASTLIGRHLEAGTTVVFESTVYPGCTEEDCIPVIERESGLTWRREVFAGYSPERINPGDREHTVEKIKKVVAGDLPATAQLIAGIYGSVITAGIHVAPTLKTAEAAKVIENTQRDLNIALMNELALIFDRQGINTLDVLEAAGTKWNFLPFRPGLVGGHCIGVDPYYLAFKAESLGYHPDVILAGRRVNDSMGKFIAEKTVKLLIQSERAVKGAKVLILGWTFKENVPDVRNTRVVDIVTELRSYGVLCLPVDPHADPNEVRHEYGVDLLDSAEAGAPYDAVILAVKHRCLVEAYPLEVLRRLGGDQAPVLMDVKGFFSPEQLVGWGSGRYWRL
;
A
#
# COMPACT_ATOMS: atom_id res chain seq x y z
N MET A 1 19.46 47.43 -32.02
CA MET A 1 19.80 46.05 -31.69
C MET A 1 18.79 45.61 -30.64
N ASN A 2 17.82 44.76 -31.04
CA ASN A 2 16.85 44.19 -30.09
C ASN A 2 17.63 43.15 -29.24
N PRO A 3 17.56 43.19 -27.92
CA PRO A 3 18.12 42.11 -27.12
C PRO A 3 17.38 40.82 -27.49
N GLU A 4 18.13 39.81 -27.92
CA GLU A 4 17.62 38.48 -28.17
C GLU A 4 16.84 38.03 -26.93
N ARG A 5 15.53 37.76 -27.10
CA ARG A 5 14.74 37.10 -26.04
C ARG A 5 15.43 35.79 -25.75
N PRO A 6 15.72 35.46 -24.48
CA PRO A 6 16.28 34.17 -24.15
C PRO A 6 15.38 33.09 -24.77
N GLN A 7 15.98 32.17 -25.52
CA GLN A 7 15.27 31.05 -26.12
C GLN A 7 14.60 30.29 -24.98
N THR A 8 13.30 30.08 -25.11
CA THR A 8 12.54 29.25 -24.14
C THR A 8 13.23 27.89 -24.06
N PRO A 9 13.61 27.41 -22.86
CA PRO A 9 14.24 26.11 -22.72
C PRO A 9 13.36 25.05 -23.35
N CYS A 10 13.93 24.29 -24.27
CA CYS A 10 13.23 23.20 -24.94
C CYS A 10 13.29 21.94 -24.04
N LEU A 11 12.23 21.12 -24.05
CA LEU A 11 12.28 19.76 -23.49
C LEU A 11 13.46 18.99 -24.05
N PRO A 12 14.27 18.30 -23.22
CA PRO A 12 15.33 17.43 -23.72
C PRO A 12 14.75 16.33 -24.61
N ALA A 13 15.44 15.99 -25.67
CA ALA A 13 15.11 14.83 -26.48
C ALA A 13 15.44 13.52 -25.71
N LEU A 14 14.74 12.42 -26.01
CA LEU A 14 14.97 11.11 -25.38
C LEU A 14 16.43 10.66 -25.51
N GLU A 15 17.07 10.98 -26.65
CA GLU A 15 18.47 10.65 -26.93
C GLU A 15 19.44 11.28 -25.92
N ALA A 16 19.11 12.43 -25.35
CA ALA A 16 19.95 13.06 -24.32
C ALA A 16 20.04 12.21 -23.05
N PHE A 17 18.97 11.47 -22.73
CA PHE A 17 18.95 10.53 -21.60
C PHE A 17 19.61 9.20 -21.96
N THR A 18 19.35 8.64 -23.14
CA THR A 18 19.94 7.36 -23.58
C THR A 18 21.45 7.48 -23.76
N ASP A 19 21.95 8.64 -24.22
CA ASP A 19 23.39 8.97 -24.33
C ASP A 19 24.00 9.35 -22.97
N ARG A 20 23.20 9.35 -21.88
CA ARG A 20 23.60 9.70 -20.51
C ARG A 20 24.13 11.14 -20.36
N ARG A 21 23.80 12.03 -21.29
CA ARG A 21 24.10 13.47 -21.19
C ARG A 21 23.21 14.14 -20.15
N GLU A 22 21.94 13.72 -20.10
CA GLU A 22 21.00 14.12 -19.07
C GLU A 22 20.75 12.98 -18.07
N SER A 23 20.37 13.35 -16.85
CA SER A 23 20.11 12.39 -15.78
C SER A 23 18.68 12.44 -15.27
N ILE A 24 18.29 11.34 -14.63
CA ILE A 24 17.01 11.16 -13.94
C ILE A 24 17.28 11.21 -12.44
N CYS A 25 16.53 12.05 -11.70
CA CYS A 25 16.53 12.04 -10.24
C CYS A 25 15.25 11.38 -9.74
N VAL A 26 15.36 10.34 -8.90
CA VAL A 26 14.23 9.71 -8.22
C VAL A 26 14.21 10.17 -6.77
N ILE A 27 13.12 10.84 -6.36
CA ILE A 27 12.92 11.41 -5.03
C ILE A 27 12.02 10.48 -4.20
N GLY A 28 12.56 9.98 -3.08
CA GLY A 28 11.93 8.98 -2.22
C GLY A 28 12.32 7.57 -2.64
N LEU A 29 13.18 6.92 -1.85
CA LEU A 29 13.77 5.61 -2.16
C LEU A 29 13.12 4.49 -1.32
N GLY A 30 11.79 4.51 -1.26
CA GLY A 30 10.96 3.48 -0.62
C GLY A 30 10.62 2.32 -1.56
N TYR A 31 9.50 1.64 -1.28
CA TYR A 31 8.97 0.49 -2.04
C TYR A 31 8.71 0.77 -3.52
N VAL A 32 8.46 2.02 -3.88
CA VAL A 32 8.17 2.45 -5.26
C VAL A 32 9.43 2.98 -5.94
N GLY A 33 10.07 3.97 -5.32
CA GLY A 33 11.13 4.72 -5.96
C GLY A 33 12.42 3.93 -6.14
N LEU A 34 12.77 3.04 -5.21
CA LEU A 34 14.00 2.27 -5.33
C LEU A 34 13.95 1.26 -6.49
N PRO A 35 12.92 0.40 -6.63
CA PRO A 35 12.80 -0.49 -7.79
C PRO A 35 12.79 0.26 -9.12
N LEU A 36 12.09 1.39 -9.18
CA LEU A 36 12.05 2.23 -10.36
C LEU A 36 13.42 2.84 -10.70
N ALA A 37 14.16 3.35 -9.69
CA ALA A 37 15.50 3.89 -9.88
C ALA A 37 16.45 2.83 -10.45
N VAL A 38 16.37 1.59 -9.94
CA VAL A 38 17.19 0.46 -10.45
C VAL A 38 16.79 0.08 -11.87
N ALA A 39 15.49 0.06 -12.18
CA ALA A 39 15.03 -0.20 -13.55
C ALA A 39 15.57 0.88 -14.52
N PHE A 40 15.46 2.16 -14.17
CA PHE A 40 16.02 3.24 -14.98
C PHE A 40 17.54 3.17 -15.12
N ALA A 41 18.27 2.80 -14.08
CA ALA A 41 19.73 2.72 -14.09
C ALA A 41 20.27 1.70 -15.11
N SER A 42 19.43 0.75 -15.56
CA SER A 42 19.79 -0.18 -16.64
C SER A 42 20.05 0.53 -17.98
N ARG A 43 19.46 1.70 -18.21
CA ARG A 43 19.51 2.45 -19.47
C ARG A 43 20.06 3.86 -19.31
N PHE A 44 19.78 4.51 -18.18
CA PHE A 44 20.01 5.94 -17.97
C PHE A 44 21.03 6.21 -16.85
N ARG A 45 21.47 7.46 -16.76
CA ARG A 45 22.18 7.96 -15.58
C ARG A 45 21.16 8.34 -14.53
N VAL A 46 21.23 7.71 -13.33
CA VAL A 46 20.24 7.88 -12.26
C VAL A 46 20.89 8.41 -10.98
N LEU A 47 20.24 9.39 -10.38
CA LEU A 47 20.48 9.87 -9.03
C LEU A 47 19.28 9.48 -8.15
N GLY A 48 19.54 8.85 -7.02
CA GLY A 48 18.52 8.51 -6.02
C GLY A 48 18.61 9.47 -4.84
N PHE A 49 17.60 10.28 -4.64
CA PHE A 49 17.53 11.22 -3.54
C PHE A 49 16.55 10.75 -2.46
N ASP A 50 16.98 10.75 -1.21
CA ASP A 50 16.10 10.55 -0.06
C ASP A 50 16.50 11.48 1.08
N ILE A 51 15.51 12.03 1.79
CA ILE A 51 15.75 12.92 2.94
C ILE A 51 16.29 12.16 4.16
N ASN A 52 16.13 10.84 4.20
CA ASN A 52 16.56 10.01 5.32
C ASN A 52 18.02 9.57 5.13
N PRO A 53 18.98 10.13 5.91
CA PRO A 53 20.39 9.79 5.76
C PRO A 53 20.72 8.34 6.13
N VAL A 54 19.89 7.69 6.96
CA VAL A 54 20.05 6.27 7.28
C VAL A 54 19.74 5.43 6.06
N ARG A 55 18.61 5.74 5.38
CA ARG A 55 18.21 5.05 4.14
C ARG A 55 19.28 5.16 3.06
N VAL A 56 19.82 6.37 2.85
CA VAL A 56 20.88 6.60 1.85
C VAL A 56 22.14 5.80 2.17
N ARG A 57 22.59 5.78 3.45
CA ARG A 57 23.76 4.98 3.85
C ARG A 57 23.55 3.48 3.63
N GLU A 58 22.37 2.95 3.94
CA GLU A 58 22.06 1.54 3.68
C GLU A 58 22.16 1.20 2.19
N LEU A 59 21.54 2.01 1.34
CA LEU A 59 21.57 1.81 -0.11
C LEU A 59 22.99 1.95 -0.69
N GLN A 60 23.81 2.88 -0.17
CA GLN A 60 25.22 3.00 -0.53
C GLN A 60 26.03 1.74 -0.10
N ALA A 61 25.63 1.11 1.00
CA ALA A 61 26.21 -0.16 1.44
C ALA A 61 25.69 -1.39 0.65
N GLY A 62 24.67 -1.19 -0.20
CA GLY A 62 24.04 -2.26 -0.98
C GLY A 62 22.96 -3.02 -0.20
N HIS A 63 22.40 -2.42 0.86
CA HIS A 63 21.36 -3.04 1.68
C HIS A 63 20.01 -2.37 1.47
N ASP A 64 18.97 -3.17 1.20
CA ASP A 64 17.59 -2.72 1.08
C ASP A 64 16.73 -3.28 2.23
N ARG A 65 16.41 -2.44 3.24
CA ARG A 65 15.53 -2.82 4.37
C ARG A 65 14.10 -3.13 3.95
N THR A 66 13.66 -2.66 2.77
CA THR A 66 12.30 -2.93 2.27
C THR A 66 12.18 -4.32 1.65
N LEU A 67 13.29 -5.02 1.44
CA LEU A 67 13.38 -6.36 0.86
C LEU A 67 12.77 -6.49 -0.55
N GLU A 68 12.58 -5.36 -1.23
CA GLU A 68 12.09 -5.34 -2.63
C GLU A 68 13.20 -5.76 -3.60
N LEU A 69 14.45 -5.44 -3.29
CA LEU A 69 15.61 -5.73 -4.12
C LEU A 69 16.69 -6.49 -3.36
N SER A 70 17.32 -7.43 -4.05
CA SER A 70 18.53 -8.09 -3.54
C SER A 70 19.76 -7.19 -3.65
N GLU A 71 20.81 -7.47 -2.85
CA GLU A 71 22.09 -6.76 -2.96
C GLU A 71 22.69 -6.84 -4.38
N GLU A 72 22.52 -7.99 -5.05
CA GLU A 72 22.98 -8.17 -6.44
C GLU A 72 22.27 -7.21 -7.39
N GLN A 73 20.94 -7.06 -7.25
CA GLN A 73 20.16 -6.13 -8.08
C GLN A 73 20.55 -4.68 -7.84
N LEU A 74 20.79 -4.29 -6.57
CA LEU A 74 21.23 -2.94 -6.21
C LEU A 74 22.62 -2.60 -6.78
N ARG A 75 23.52 -3.57 -6.84
CA ARG A 75 24.91 -3.38 -7.34
C ARG A 75 25.04 -3.54 -8.84
N ARG A 76 24.00 -4.03 -9.53
CA ARG A 76 24.05 -4.35 -10.96
C ARG A 76 24.27 -3.13 -11.83
N HIS A 77 23.69 -1.99 -11.46
CA HIS A 77 23.80 -0.74 -12.20
C HIS A 77 24.18 0.40 -11.26
N PRO A 78 25.08 1.32 -11.65
CA PRO A 78 25.49 2.41 -10.80
C PRO A 78 24.36 3.42 -10.59
N ILE A 79 24.03 3.69 -9.34
CA ILE A 79 23.12 4.75 -8.91
C ILE A 79 23.87 5.62 -7.89
N GLU A 80 23.83 6.92 -8.06
CA GLU A 80 24.34 7.86 -7.07
C GLU A 80 23.25 8.12 -6.01
N PHE A 81 23.34 7.47 -4.85
CA PHE A 81 22.43 7.71 -3.73
C PHE A 81 22.90 8.86 -2.88
N THR A 82 22.03 9.85 -2.63
CA THR A 82 22.40 11.09 -1.95
C THR A 82 21.24 11.70 -1.12
N THR A 83 21.61 12.47 -0.11
CA THR A 83 20.71 13.38 0.62
C THR A 83 20.84 14.83 0.12
N GLU A 84 21.72 15.09 -0.86
CA GLU A 84 22.02 16.44 -1.33
C GLU A 84 21.01 16.90 -2.39
N PRO A 85 20.29 18.02 -2.15
CA PRO A 85 19.30 18.54 -3.10
C PRO A 85 19.88 18.93 -4.48
N SER A 86 21.19 19.12 -4.57
CA SER A 86 21.88 19.38 -5.85
C SER A 86 21.70 18.26 -6.89
N ALA A 87 21.25 17.05 -6.48
CA ALA A 87 20.85 16.01 -7.40
C ALA A 87 19.71 16.44 -8.33
N ILE A 88 18.80 17.29 -7.84
CA ILE A 88 17.67 17.82 -8.60
C ILE A 88 18.16 18.74 -9.72
N SER A 89 19.05 19.70 -9.43
CA SER A 89 19.58 20.63 -10.44
C SER A 89 20.42 19.97 -11.51
N ARG A 90 21.01 18.80 -11.20
CA ARG A 90 21.79 17.99 -12.16
C ARG A 90 20.92 17.10 -13.06
N SER A 91 19.58 17.15 -12.90
CA SER A 91 18.66 16.24 -13.59
C SER A 91 17.64 17.03 -14.42
N ARG A 92 17.24 16.45 -15.57
CA ARG A 92 16.19 17.02 -16.44
C ARG A 92 14.89 16.23 -16.38
N LEU A 93 14.89 15.07 -15.74
CA LEU A 93 13.70 14.36 -15.33
C LEU A 93 13.77 14.12 -13.80
N VAL A 94 12.79 14.58 -13.08
CA VAL A 94 12.64 14.37 -11.64
C VAL A 94 11.39 13.53 -11.39
N VAL A 95 11.55 12.36 -10.79
CA VAL A 95 10.44 11.46 -10.48
C VAL A 95 10.17 11.47 -8.99
N VAL A 96 8.93 11.75 -8.61
CA VAL A 96 8.51 11.93 -7.22
C VAL A 96 7.71 10.72 -6.75
N THR A 97 8.26 9.99 -5.77
CA THR A 97 7.67 8.76 -5.21
C THR A 97 7.53 8.84 -3.68
N VAL A 98 7.24 10.03 -3.17
CA VAL A 98 7.03 10.25 -1.74
C VAL A 98 5.70 9.68 -1.25
N PRO A 99 5.57 9.31 0.03
CA PRO A 99 4.31 8.78 0.57
C PRO A 99 3.21 9.85 0.58
N THR A 100 1.97 9.38 0.46
CA THR A 100 0.75 10.19 0.51
C THR A 100 -0.24 9.54 1.50
N PRO A 101 -0.05 9.73 2.82
CA PRO A 101 -0.91 9.17 3.84
C PRO A 101 -2.23 9.93 3.96
N ILE A 102 -3.09 9.45 4.86
CA ILE A 102 -4.28 10.18 5.35
C ILE A 102 -4.08 10.55 6.81
N ASP A 103 -4.75 11.63 7.24
CA ASP A 103 -4.79 12.03 8.65
C ASP A 103 -5.79 11.19 9.48
N ALA A 104 -5.89 11.47 10.78
CA ALA A 104 -6.83 10.81 11.69
C ALA A 104 -8.31 11.02 11.33
N HIS A 105 -8.61 11.96 10.44
CA HIS A 105 -9.96 12.24 9.92
C HIS A 105 -10.17 11.69 8.51
N HIS A 106 -9.29 10.79 8.06
CA HIS A 106 -9.31 10.20 6.73
C HIS A 106 -9.19 11.21 5.58
N ARG A 107 -8.54 12.35 5.82
CA ARG A 107 -8.27 13.36 4.78
C ARG A 107 -6.87 13.16 4.21
N PRO A 108 -6.67 13.39 2.90
CA PRO A 108 -5.33 13.36 2.30
C PRO A 108 -4.34 14.26 3.02
N ASP A 109 -3.22 13.71 3.46
CA ASP A 109 -2.08 14.50 3.95
C ASP A 109 -1.06 14.67 2.81
N LEU A 110 -1.14 15.82 2.16
CA LEU A 110 -0.23 16.20 1.08
C LEU A 110 1.10 16.79 1.57
N THR A 111 1.33 16.85 2.88
CA THR A 111 2.54 17.47 3.45
C THR A 111 3.84 16.92 2.84
N PRO A 112 4.05 15.61 2.68
CA PRO A 112 5.26 15.10 2.06
C PRO A 112 5.40 15.54 0.59
N LEU A 113 4.28 15.56 -0.14
CA LEU A 113 4.24 15.93 -1.55
C LEU A 113 4.51 17.43 -1.76
N ILE A 114 3.93 18.29 -0.93
CA ILE A 114 4.16 19.73 -0.94
C ILE A 114 5.60 20.07 -0.55
N LYS A 115 6.18 19.38 0.45
CA LYS A 115 7.59 19.52 0.80
C LYS A 115 8.52 19.09 -0.34
N ALA A 116 8.22 17.98 -1.02
CA ALA A 116 8.97 17.56 -2.20
C ALA A 116 8.85 18.58 -3.33
N SER A 117 7.65 19.09 -3.62
CA SER A 117 7.42 20.14 -4.63
C SER A 117 8.16 21.44 -4.30
N THR A 118 8.20 21.83 -3.02
CA THR A 118 8.99 23.00 -2.54
C THR A 118 10.48 22.77 -2.77
N LEU A 119 11.00 21.61 -2.41
CA LEU A 119 12.41 21.27 -2.61
C LEU A 119 12.77 21.26 -4.09
N ILE A 120 11.93 20.65 -4.92
CA ILE A 120 12.10 20.61 -6.37
C ILE A 120 12.12 22.03 -6.94
N GLY A 121 11.14 22.87 -6.60
CA GLY A 121 11.06 24.26 -7.10
C GLY A 121 12.32 25.08 -6.79
N ARG A 122 12.93 24.87 -5.62
CA ARG A 122 14.17 25.60 -5.22
C ARG A 122 15.43 25.16 -5.95
N HIS A 123 15.43 23.98 -6.54
CA HIS A 123 16.66 23.39 -7.10
C HIS A 123 16.54 23.00 -8.58
N LEU A 124 15.35 22.89 -9.14
CA LEU A 124 15.21 22.53 -10.56
C LEU A 124 15.72 23.65 -11.48
N GLU A 125 16.11 23.26 -12.66
CA GLU A 125 16.48 24.18 -13.73
C GLU A 125 15.44 24.18 -14.85
N ALA A 126 15.43 25.25 -15.64
CA ALA A 126 14.55 25.36 -16.78
C ALA A 126 14.77 24.20 -17.79
N GLY A 127 13.69 23.70 -18.38
CA GLY A 127 13.67 22.50 -19.21
C GLY A 127 13.48 21.20 -18.45
N THR A 128 13.33 21.23 -17.13
CA THR A 128 13.09 20.03 -16.32
C THR A 128 11.63 19.57 -16.39
N THR A 129 11.45 18.26 -16.52
CA THR A 129 10.15 17.58 -16.38
C THR A 129 10.05 16.95 -15.00
N VAL A 130 8.96 17.23 -14.26
CA VAL A 130 8.66 16.61 -12.97
C VAL A 130 7.53 15.59 -13.16
N VAL A 131 7.80 14.31 -12.87
CA VAL A 131 6.82 13.23 -12.96
C VAL A 131 6.43 12.78 -11.57
N PHE A 132 5.15 12.87 -11.23
CA PHE A 132 4.62 12.38 -9.97
C PHE A 132 4.16 10.94 -10.13
N GLU A 133 4.62 10.07 -9.21
CA GLU A 133 4.15 8.67 -9.10
C GLU A 133 3.38 8.41 -7.80
N SER A 134 3.47 9.33 -6.85
CA SER A 134 2.70 9.26 -5.61
C SER A 134 1.20 9.22 -5.91
N THR A 135 0.46 8.39 -5.17
CA THR A 135 -0.99 8.31 -5.32
C THR A 135 -1.66 9.60 -4.84
N VAL A 136 -2.47 10.20 -5.70
CA VAL A 136 -3.17 11.46 -5.42
C VAL A 136 -4.58 11.44 -6.01
N TYR A 137 -5.44 12.36 -5.57
CA TYR A 137 -6.75 12.58 -6.22
C TYR A 137 -6.59 13.27 -7.57
N PRO A 138 -7.56 13.11 -8.50
CA PRO A 138 -7.52 13.75 -9.80
C PRO A 138 -7.44 15.28 -9.71
N GLY A 139 -6.39 15.84 -10.31
CA GLY A 139 -6.09 17.27 -10.32
C GLY A 139 -5.02 17.72 -9.34
N CYS A 140 -4.62 16.89 -8.40
CA CYS A 140 -3.64 17.26 -7.35
C CYS A 140 -2.30 17.73 -7.94
N THR A 141 -1.79 17.07 -8.98
CA THR A 141 -0.54 17.49 -9.64
C THR A 141 -0.65 18.93 -10.14
N GLU A 142 -1.74 19.24 -10.87
CA GLU A 142 -1.93 20.56 -11.49
C GLU A 142 -2.36 21.64 -10.50
N GLU A 143 -3.17 21.28 -9.49
CA GLU A 143 -3.82 22.22 -8.58
C GLU A 143 -3.03 22.49 -7.31
N ASP A 144 -2.24 21.50 -6.82
CA ASP A 144 -1.52 21.61 -5.55
C ASP A 144 0.01 21.61 -5.72
N CYS A 145 0.57 20.75 -6.60
CA CYS A 145 2.01 20.57 -6.71
C CYS A 145 2.66 21.61 -7.63
N ILE A 146 2.13 21.81 -8.82
CA ILE A 146 2.70 22.73 -9.82
C ILE A 146 2.73 24.17 -9.34
N PRO A 147 1.69 24.73 -8.72
CA PRO A 147 1.73 26.10 -8.19
C PRO A 147 2.83 26.32 -7.14
N VAL A 148 3.17 25.28 -6.37
CA VAL A 148 4.29 25.33 -5.42
C VAL A 148 5.62 25.37 -6.17
N ILE A 149 5.79 24.54 -7.20
CA ILE A 149 7.01 24.52 -8.02
C ILE A 149 7.22 25.85 -8.71
N GLU A 150 6.19 26.43 -9.34
CA GLU A 150 6.27 27.75 -9.99
C GLU A 150 6.66 28.85 -8.99
N ARG A 151 6.02 28.88 -7.83
CA ARG A 151 6.30 29.88 -6.78
C ARG A 151 7.74 29.81 -6.28
N GLU A 152 8.27 28.60 -6.04
CA GLU A 152 9.60 28.41 -5.46
C GLU A 152 10.72 28.56 -6.50
N SER A 153 10.45 28.26 -7.77
CA SER A 153 11.46 28.35 -8.85
C SER A 153 11.42 29.66 -9.61
N GLY A 154 10.28 30.35 -9.63
CA GLY A 154 10.04 31.48 -10.52
C GLY A 154 9.90 31.12 -12.00
N LEU A 155 9.89 29.84 -12.33
CA LEU A 155 9.73 29.33 -13.70
C LEU A 155 8.24 29.13 -14.03
N THR A 156 7.92 29.23 -15.32
CA THR A 156 6.54 29.14 -15.81
C THR A 156 6.23 27.73 -16.28
N TRP A 157 5.13 27.14 -15.77
CA TRP A 157 4.63 25.84 -16.21
C TRP A 157 4.26 25.83 -17.70
N ARG A 158 4.52 24.68 -18.36
CA ARG A 158 4.33 24.45 -19.82
C ARG A 158 5.22 25.31 -20.72
N ARG A 159 6.14 26.06 -20.16
CA ARG A 159 7.12 26.87 -20.88
C ARG A 159 8.55 26.54 -20.48
N GLU A 160 8.81 26.53 -19.18
CA GLU A 160 10.14 26.40 -18.61
C GLU A 160 10.23 25.19 -17.67
N VAL A 161 9.11 24.74 -17.10
CA VAL A 161 8.99 23.50 -16.36
C VAL A 161 7.79 22.71 -16.89
N PHE A 162 7.93 21.37 -16.92
CA PHE A 162 6.94 20.46 -17.47
C PHE A 162 6.52 19.44 -16.42
N ALA A 163 5.29 18.94 -16.55
CA ALA A 163 4.71 18.00 -15.58
C ALA A 163 4.25 16.72 -16.24
N GLY A 164 4.49 15.62 -15.54
CA GLY A 164 3.94 14.31 -15.86
C GLY A 164 3.33 13.62 -14.66
N TYR A 165 2.55 12.60 -14.94
CA TYR A 165 2.04 11.69 -13.93
C TYR A 165 2.14 10.25 -14.44
N SER A 166 2.62 9.35 -13.59
CA SER A 166 2.75 7.94 -13.91
C SER A 166 2.47 7.11 -12.66
N PRO A 167 1.24 6.60 -12.48
CA PRO A 167 0.89 5.86 -11.28
C PRO A 167 1.73 4.59 -11.11
N GLU A 168 2.16 4.32 -9.87
CA GLU A 168 2.75 3.04 -9.54
C GLU A 168 1.67 1.99 -9.33
N ARG A 169 1.91 0.79 -9.86
CA ARG A 169 0.98 -0.34 -9.85
C ARG A 169 1.59 -1.62 -9.26
N ILE A 170 2.80 -1.52 -8.70
CA ILE A 170 3.47 -2.64 -8.00
C ILE A 170 2.65 -3.01 -6.77
N ASN A 171 2.56 -4.31 -6.53
CA ASN A 171 2.01 -4.85 -5.30
C ASN A 171 3.18 -5.34 -4.42
N PRO A 172 3.50 -4.68 -3.29
CA PRO A 172 4.62 -5.06 -2.44
C PRO A 172 4.65 -6.56 -2.14
N GLY A 173 5.83 -7.17 -2.28
CA GLY A 173 6.05 -8.60 -2.10
C GLY A 173 5.65 -9.48 -3.30
N ASP A 174 5.12 -8.91 -4.40
CA ASP A 174 4.82 -9.65 -5.63
C ASP A 174 6.08 -9.75 -6.50
N ARG A 175 6.65 -10.94 -6.59
CA ARG A 175 7.87 -11.21 -7.37
C ARG A 175 7.60 -11.56 -8.84
N GLU A 176 6.35 -11.79 -9.19
CA GLU A 176 5.94 -12.12 -10.56
C GLU A 176 5.65 -10.85 -11.36
N HIS A 177 4.91 -9.92 -10.76
CA HIS A 177 4.51 -8.64 -11.37
C HIS A 177 5.47 -7.53 -10.96
N THR A 178 6.70 -7.60 -11.48
CA THR A 178 7.72 -6.57 -11.25
C THR A 178 7.42 -5.28 -12.02
N VAL A 179 8.09 -4.17 -11.70
CA VAL A 179 7.91 -2.87 -12.36
C VAL A 179 7.99 -2.96 -13.88
N GLU A 180 8.87 -3.81 -14.41
CA GLU A 180 9.10 -3.98 -15.85
C GLU A 180 7.98 -4.76 -16.55
N LYS A 181 7.26 -5.62 -15.81
CA LYS A 181 6.24 -6.56 -16.34
C LYS A 181 4.81 -6.05 -16.22
N ILE A 182 4.59 -4.90 -15.61
CA ILE A 182 3.26 -4.28 -15.49
C ILE A 182 3.14 -3.18 -16.53
N LYS A 183 2.06 -3.18 -17.32
CA LYS A 183 1.78 -2.08 -18.25
C LYS A 183 1.69 -0.77 -17.49
N LYS A 184 2.57 0.17 -17.80
CA LYS A 184 2.63 1.47 -17.12
C LYS A 184 1.71 2.49 -17.79
N VAL A 185 0.99 3.25 -16.99
CA VAL A 185 0.21 4.41 -17.45
C VAL A 185 1.11 5.64 -17.31
N VAL A 186 1.13 6.50 -18.32
CA VAL A 186 1.84 7.78 -18.28
C VAL A 186 0.95 8.89 -18.84
N ALA A 187 1.13 10.09 -18.33
CA ALA A 187 0.52 11.30 -18.89
C ALA A 187 1.52 12.47 -18.83
N GLY A 188 1.38 13.40 -19.73
CA GLY A 188 2.14 14.67 -19.73
C GLY A 188 1.19 15.85 -19.86
N ASP A 189 1.65 17.00 -19.41
CA ASP A 189 0.93 18.28 -19.50
C ASP A 189 0.87 18.85 -20.94
N LEU A 190 1.79 18.38 -21.80
CA LEU A 190 1.84 18.63 -23.23
C LEU A 190 2.06 17.31 -23.99
N PRO A 191 1.67 17.22 -25.27
CA PRO A 191 1.93 16.05 -26.10
C PRO A 191 3.43 15.67 -26.14
N ALA A 192 4.32 16.66 -26.23
CA ALA A 192 5.77 16.43 -26.25
C ALA A 192 6.28 15.86 -24.91
N THR A 193 5.77 16.36 -23.78
CA THR A 193 6.08 15.84 -22.44
C THR A 193 5.61 14.40 -22.30
N ALA A 194 4.39 14.10 -22.74
CA ALA A 194 3.84 12.75 -22.70
C ALA A 194 4.67 11.76 -23.53
N GLN A 195 5.13 12.19 -24.73
CA GLN A 195 6.00 11.38 -25.59
C GLN A 195 7.37 11.12 -24.94
N LEU A 196 7.99 12.14 -24.36
CA LEU A 196 9.28 12.00 -23.65
C LEU A 196 9.14 10.99 -22.50
N ILE A 197 8.13 11.16 -21.65
CA ILE A 197 7.88 10.24 -20.51
C ILE A 197 7.62 8.83 -21.04
N ALA A 198 6.75 8.67 -22.04
CA ALA A 198 6.47 7.39 -22.65
C ALA A 198 7.71 6.69 -23.22
N GLY A 199 8.62 7.46 -23.83
CA GLY A 199 9.90 6.96 -24.35
C GLY A 199 10.84 6.50 -23.24
N ILE A 200 11.00 7.30 -22.18
CA ILE A 200 11.85 6.96 -21.03
C ILE A 200 11.33 5.71 -20.32
N TYR A 201 10.07 5.69 -19.91
CA TYR A 201 9.47 4.52 -19.26
C TYR A 201 9.43 3.30 -20.18
N GLY A 202 9.10 3.49 -21.46
CA GLY A 202 9.08 2.40 -22.45
C GLY A 202 10.45 1.77 -22.72
N SER A 203 11.54 2.45 -22.37
CA SER A 203 12.89 1.89 -22.49
C SER A 203 13.17 0.80 -21.43
N VAL A 204 12.42 0.77 -20.33
CA VAL A 204 12.60 -0.15 -19.20
C VAL A 204 11.37 -1.02 -18.94
N ILE A 205 10.16 -0.57 -19.29
CA ILE A 205 8.91 -1.31 -19.09
C ILE A 205 8.63 -2.18 -20.33
N THR A 206 8.76 -3.50 -20.17
CA THR A 206 8.56 -4.46 -21.27
C THR A 206 7.09 -4.77 -21.56
N ALA A 207 6.20 -4.58 -20.58
CA ALA A 207 4.76 -4.81 -20.72
C ALA A 207 4.01 -3.73 -21.54
N GLY A 208 4.74 -2.69 -21.97
CA GLY A 208 4.21 -1.58 -22.77
C GLY A 208 3.67 -0.42 -21.95
N ILE A 209 3.43 0.69 -22.66
CA ILE A 209 2.99 1.97 -22.09
C ILE A 209 1.58 2.28 -22.58
N HIS A 210 0.74 2.80 -21.68
CA HIS A 210 -0.53 3.44 -22.01
C HIS A 210 -0.41 4.93 -21.76
N VAL A 211 -0.51 5.74 -22.82
CA VAL A 211 -0.49 7.20 -22.70
C VAL A 211 -1.91 7.69 -22.43
N ALA A 212 -2.14 8.19 -21.23
CA ALA A 212 -3.42 8.79 -20.87
C ALA A 212 -3.54 10.21 -21.45
N PRO A 213 -4.75 10.65 -21.82
CA PRO A 213 -4.95 11.94 -22.49
C PRO A 213 -4.63 13.17 -21.62
N THR A 214 -4.74 13.05 -20.29
CA THR A 214 -4.47 14.14 -19.33
C THR A 214 -3.87 13.60 -18.04
N LEU A 215 -3.21 14.46 -17.26
CA LEU A 215 -2.72 14.14 -15.92
C LEU A 215 -3.88 13.65 -15.04
N LYS A 216 -5.00 14.37 -15.01
CA LYS A 216 -6.21 14.01 -14.24
C LYS A 216 -6.74 12.62 -14.59
N THR A 217 -6.66 12.22 -15.86
CA THR A 217 -7.09 10.87 -16.29
C THR A 217 -6.17 9.80 -15.71
N ALA A 218 -4.85 10.02 -15.71
CA ALA A 218 -3.90 9.06 -15.17
C ALA A 218 -4.00 8.96 -13.63
N GLU A 219 -4.19 10.09 -12.93
CA GLU A 219 -4.46 10.14 -11.49
C GLU A 219 -5.76 9.39 -11.14
N ALA A 220 -6.85 9.66 -11.89
CA ALA A 220 -8.13 8.97 -11.71
C ALA A 220 -8.00 7.45 -11.91
N ALA A 221 -7.28 7.02 -12.93
CA ALA A 221 -7.07 5.60 -13.22
C ALA A 221 -6.44 4.86 -12.02
N LYS A 222 -5.44 5.47 -11.36
CA LYS A 222 -4.81 4.89 -10.17
C LYS A 222 -5.79 4.72 -9.02
N VAL A 223 -6.50 5.78 -8.69
CA VAL A 223 -7.40 5.80 -7.52
C VAL A 223 -8.54 4.80 -7.69
N ILE A 224 -9.13 4.70 -8.90
CA ILE A 224 -10.26 3.78 -9.13
C ILE A 224 -9.85 2.31 -9.10
N GLU A 225 -8.60 1.94 -9.43
CA GLU A 225 -8.13 0.55 -9.35
C GLU A 225 -8.24 0.02 -7.91
N ASN A 226 -7.82 0.81 -6.93
CA ASN A 226 -7.90 0.45 -5.52
C ASN A 226 -9.30 0.63 -4.95
N THR A 227 -10.02 1.69 -5.34
CA THR A 227 -11.41 1.90 -4.94
C THR A 227 -12.32 0.77 -5.41
N GLN A 228 -12.17 0.30 -6.65
CA GLN A 228 -12.92 -0.83 -7.18
C GLN A 228 -12.64 -2.11 -6.38
N ARG A 229 -11.37 -2.37 -6.03
CA ARG A 229 -11.00 -3.53 -5.21
C ARG A 229 -11.58 -3.44 -3.81
N ASP A 230 -11.48 -2.28 -3.18
CA ASP A 230 -12.03 -2.01 -1.86
C ASP A 230 -13.55 -2.25 -1.81
N LEU A 231 -14.29 -1.74 -2.78
CA LEU A 231 -15.74 -1.92 -2.88
C LEU A 231 -16.15 -3.37 -3.13
N ASN A 232 -15.40 -4.11 -3.95
CA ASN A 232 -15.68 -5.53 -4.13
C ASN A 232 -15.46 -6.35 -2.85
N ILE A 233 -14.41 -6.02 -2.08
CA ILE A 233 -14.20 -6.66 -0.77
C ILE A 233 -15.29 -6.22 0.22
N ALA A 234 -15.72 -4.95 0.21
CA ALA A 234 -16.82 -4.47 1.04
C ALA A 234 -18.12 -5.23 0.77
N LEU A 235 -18.44 -5.49 -0.50
CA LEU A 235 -19.59 -6.32 -0.85
C LEU A 235 -19.45 -7.73 -0.26
N MET A 236 -18.27 -8.37 -0.37
CA MET A 236 -18.06 -9.71 0.21
C MET A 236 -18.16 -9.67 1.74
N ASN A 237 -17.66 -8.63 2.39
CA ASN A 237 -17.78 -8.42 3.82
C ASN A 237 -19.25 -8.26 4.25
N GLU A 238 -20.02 -7.44 3.54
CA GLU A 238 -21.46 -7.27 3.82
C GLU A 238 -22.24 -8.58 3.65
N LEU A 239 -21.94 -9.35 2.58
CA LEU A 239 -22.52 -10.69 2.40
C LEU A 239 -22.15 -11.62 3.56
N ALA A 240 -20.91 -11.59 4.06
CA ALA A 240 -20.51 -12.38 5.22
C ALA A 240 -21.29 -11.99 6.48
N LEU A 241 -21.54 -10.70 6.70
CA LEU A 241 -22.37 -10.22 7.81
C LEU A 241 -23.84 -10.68 7.70
N ILE A 242 -24.38 -10.73 6.49
CA ILE A 242 -25.74 -11.21 6.20
C ILE A 242 -25.83 -12.71 6.43
N PHE A 243 -24.88 -13.48 5.88
CA PHE A 243 -24.88 -14.94 5.95
C PHE A 243 -24.59 -15.46 7.36
N ASP A 244 -23.74 -14.77 8.13
CA ASP A 244 -23.53 -15.08 9.55
C ASP A 244 -24.85 -15.04 10.34
N ARG A 245 -25.73 -14.05 10.07
CA ARG A 245 -27.04 -13.95 10.72
C ARG A 245 -28.02 -15.06 10.30
N GLN A 246 -27.83 -15.62 9.10
CA GLN A 246 -28.64 -16.69 8.55
C GLN A 246 -28.09 -18.10 8.88
N GLY A 247 -26.88 -18.17 9.46
CA GLY A 247 -26.20 -19.45 9.70
C GLY A 247 -25.70 -20.12 8.41
N ILE A 248 -25.48 -19.34 7.34
CA ILE A 248 -24.97 -19.80 6.06
C ILE A 248 -23.46 -19.57 6.00
N ASN A 249 -22.71 -20.54 5.50
CA ASN A 249 -21.28 -20.40 5.28
C ASN A 249 -21.01 -19.53 4.06
N THR A 250 -20.37 -18.40 4.24
CA THR A 250 -20.07 -17.43 3.17
C THR A 250 -19.20 -18.03 2.06
N LEU A 251 -18.16 -18.80 2.42
CA LEU A 251 -17.24 -19.35 1.41
C LEU A 251 -17.91 -20.39 0.52
N ASP A 252 -18.85 -21.19 1.04
CA ASP A 252 -19.63 -22.17 0.25
C ASP A 252 -20.53 -21.43 -0.76
N VAL A 253 -21.13 -20.31 -0.36
CA VAL A 253 -21.91 -19.46 -1.29
C VAL A 253 -21.02 -18.86 -2.36
N LEU A 254 -19.83 -18.35 -1.99
CA LEU A 254 -18.90 -17.79 -2.95
C LEU A 254 -18.32 -18.83 -3.91
N GLU A 255 -18.12 -20.07 -3.47
CA GLU A 255 -17.71 -21.18 -4.32
C GLU A 255 -18.82 -21.50 -5.33
N ALA A 256 -20.07 -21.65 -4.87
CA ALA A 256 -21.22 -21.88 -5.75
C ALA A 256 -21.41 -20.73 -6.76
N ALA A 257 -21.35 -19.47 -6.32
CA ALA A 257 -21.45 -18.30 -7.20
C ALA A 257 -20.28 -18.22 -8.20
N GLY A 258 -19.09 -18.61 -7.77
CA GLY A 258 -17.85 -18.62 -8.55
C GLY A 258 -17.85 -19.61 -9.73
N THR A 259 -18.79 -20.55 -9.77
CA THR A 259 -19.00 -21.41 -10.94
C THR A 259 -19.48 -20.63 -12.17
N LYS A 260 -19.99 -19.42 -11.97
CA LYS A 260 -20.39 -18.55 -13.08
C LYS A 260 -19.18 -17.81 -13.64
N TRP A 261 -18.93 -17.91 -14.91
CA TRP A 261 -17.74 -17.42 -15.62
C TRP A 261 -17.39 -15.93 -15.40
N ASN A 262 -18.37 -15.09 -15.11
CA ASN A 262 -18.16 -13.64 -14.89
C ASN A 262 -18.28 -13.22 -13.43
N PHE A 263 -18.32 -14.15 -12.48
CA PHE A 263 -18.27 -13.83 -11.06
C PHE A 263 -16.81 -13.58 -10.65
N LEU A 264 -16.54 -12.41 -10.06
CA LEU A 264 -15.19 -12.03 -9.65
C LEU A 264 -14.83 -12.69 -8.32
N PRO A 265 -13.63 -13.31 -8.19
CA PRO A 265 -13.25 -14.15 -7.05
C PRO A 265 -12.76 -13.34 -5.84
N PHE A 266 -13.50 -12.30 -5.45
CA PHE A 266 -13.24 -11.59 -4.20
C PHE A 266 -13.72 -12.40 -2.99
N ARG A 267 -13.06 -12.19 -1.85
CA ARG A 267 -13.37 -12.86 -0.60
C ARG A 267 -13.48 -11.84 0.53
N PRO A 268 -14.25 -12.14 1.60
CA PRO A 268 -14.30 -11.27 2.78
C PRO A 268 -12.96 -11.27 3.52
N GLY A 269 -12.73 -10.23 4.33
CA GLY A 269 -11.54 -10.11 5.16
C GLY A 269 -11.25 -8.69 5.59
N LEU A 270 -10.18 -8.53 6.35
CA LEU A 270 -9.68 -7.23 6.79
C LEU A 270 -9.02 -6.50 5.62
N VAL A 271 -9.32 -5.22 5.46
CA VAL A 271 -8.77 -4.37 4.40
C VAL A 271 -7.85 -3.33 5.02
N GLY A 272 -6.59 -3.68 5.15
CA GLY A 272 -5.51 -2.82 5.66
C GLY A 272 -4.55 -2.35 4.58
N GLY A 273 -3.37 -1.88 5.02
CA GLY A 273 -2.30 -1.36 4.16
C GLY A 273 -2.51 0.08 3.75
N HIS A 274 -1.52 0.61 3.02
CA HIS A 274 -1.45 2.02 2.66
C HIS A 274 -2.03 2.36 1.28
N CYS A 275 -2.64 1.41 0.58
CA CYS A 275 -3.23 1.63 -0.73
C CYS A 275 -4.76 1.41 -0.71
N ILE A 276 -5.22 0.15 -0.57
CA ILE A 276 -6.64 -0.19 -0.73
C ILE A 276 -7.51 0.52 0.32
N GLY A 277 -7.04 0.62 1.56
CA GLY A 277 -7.75 1.29 2.65
C GLY A 277 -7.62 2.82 2.65
N VAL A 278 -6.80 3.40 1.78
CA VAL A 278 -6.44 4.84 1.77
C VAL A 278 -6.94 5.54 0.51
N ASP A 279 -6.67 4.98 -0.68
CA ASP A 279 -6.98 5.61 -1.97
C ASP A 279 -8.46 6.00 -2.14
N PRO A 280 -9.46 5.21 -1.64
CA PRO A 280 -10.85 5.61 -1.71
C PRO A 280 -11.16 6.95 -1.00
N TYR A 281 -10.45 7.26 0.08
CA TYR A 281 -10.60 8.53 0.79
C TYR A 281 -10.06 9.71 0.00
N TYR A 282 -9.01 9.52 -0.83
CA TYR A 282 -8.53 10.55 -1.75
C TYR A 282 -9.60 10.94 -2.76
N LEU A 283 -10.28 9.94 -3.34
CA LEU A 283 -11.37 10.19 -4.29
C LEU A 283 -12.60 10.79 -3.61
N ALA A 284 -12.94 10.31 -2.41
CA ALA A 284 -14.06 10.85 -1.63
C ALA A 284 -13.81 12.31 -1.24
N PHE A 285 -12.63 12.66 -0.76
CA PHE A 285 -12.24 14.03 -0.44
C PHE A 285 -12.40 14.96 -1.65
N LYS A 286 -11.92 14.55 -2.83
CA LYS A 286 -12.06 15.35 -4.04
C LYS A 286 -13.52 15.50 -4.46
N ALA A 287 -14.32 14.44 -4.38
CA ALA A 287 -15.75 14.49 -4.69
C ALA A 287 -16.49 15.50 -3.78
N GLU A 288 -16.25 15.42 -2.47
CA GLU A 288 -16.85 16.33 -1.49
C GLU A 288 -16.42 17.78 -1.71
N SER A 289 -15.16 18.04 -2.08
CA SER A 289 -14.67 19.38 -2.43
C SER A 289 -15.38 19.98 -3.65
N LEU A 290 -15.92 19.11 -4.51
CA LEU A 290 -16.72 19.48 -5.69
C LEU A 290 -18.24 19.51 -5.39
N GLY A 291 -18.65 19.32 -4.13
CA GLY A 291 -20.06 19.32 -3.70
C GLY A 291 -20.81 18.01 -3.96
N TYR A 292 -20.11 16.90 -4.26
CA TYR A 292 -20.70 15.58 -4.46
C TYR A 292 -20.38 14.64 -3.29
N HIS A 293 -21.40 14.08 -2.65
CA HIS A 293 -21.22 13.08 -1.59
C HIS A 293 -21.11 11.68 -2.20
N PRO A 294 -19.97 10.99 -2.07
CA PRO A 294 -19.74 9.70 -2.73
C PRO A 294 -20.27 8.52 -1.88
N ASP A 295 -21.61 8.37 -1.83
CA ASP A 295 -22.31 7.41 -0.99
C ASP A 295 -21.77 5.98 -1.10
N VAL A 296 -21.56 5.47 -2.32
CA VAL A 296 -21.13 4.10 -2.56
C VAL A 296 -19.73 3.85 -1.99
N ILE A 297 -18.79 4.79 -2.23
CA ILE A 297 -17.41 4.68 -1.76
C ILE A 297 -17.37 4.71 -0.22
N LEU A 298 -18.06 5.67 0.38
CA LEU A 298 -18.07 5.82 1.84
C LEU A 298 -18.85 4.70 2.52
N ALA A 299 -19.92 4.15 1.93
CA ALA A 299 -20.60 2.97 2.44
C ALA A 299 -19.68 1.76 2.44
N GLY A 300 -18.95 1.50 1.34
CA GLY A 300 -17.97 0.42 1.26
C GLY A 300 -16.87 0.55 2.32
N ARG A 301 -16.32 1.75 2.48
CA ARG A 301 -15.32 2.00 3.53
C ARG A 301 -15.87 1.71 4.94
N ARG A 302 -17.08 2.18 5.25
CA ARG A 302 -17.73 1.92 6.54
C ARG A 302 -17.89 0.42 6.81
N VAL A 303 -18.27 -0.38 5.81
CA VAL A 303 -18.36 -1.84 5.94
C VAL A 303 -16.99 -2.42 6.25
N ASN A 304 -15.97 -2.12 5.43
CA ASN A 304 -14.61 -2.65 5.61
C ASN A 304 -13.99 -2.25 6.96
N ASP A 305 -14.18 -1.01 7.38
CA ASP A 305 -13.65 -0.49 8.65
C ASP A 305 -14.38 -1.13 9.88
N SER A 306 -15.60 -1.61 9.72
CA SER A 306 -16.35 -2.27 10.80
C SER A 306 -15.95 -3.73 11.04
N MET A 307 -15.20 -4.36 10.15
CA MET A 307 -14.92 -5.81 10.19
C MET A 307 -14.09 -6.22 11.41
N GLY A 308 -13.09 -5.42 11.80
CA GLY A 308 -12.30 -5.71 13.00
C GLY A 308 -13.15 -5.77 14.26
N LYS A 309 -14.03 -4.80 14.43
CA LYS A 309 -15.00 -4.76 15.52
C LYS A 309 -15.95 -5.96 15.49
N PHE A 310 -16.50 -6.28 14.33
CA PHE A 310 -17.40 -7.44 14.17
C PHE A 310 -16.72 -8.77 14.58
N ILE A 311 -15.44 -8.98 14.17
CA ILE A 311 -14.70 -10.18 14.56
C ILE A 311 -14.49 -10.25 16.08
N ALA A 312 -14.17 -9.13 16.71
CA ALA A 312 -13.99 -9.03 18.15
C ALA A 312 -15.31 -9.34 18.90
N GLU A 313 -16.43 -8.72 18.52
CA GLU A 313 -17.75 -8.97 19.09
C GLU A 313 -18.17 -10.44 18.90
N LYS A 314 -17.88 -11.02 17.75
CA LYS A 314 -18.15 -12.45 17.49
C LYS A 314 -17.31 -13.35 18.40
N THR A 315 -16.03 -13.01 18.60
CA THR A 315 -15.15 -13.72 19.55
C THR A 315 -15.74 -13.70 20.96
N VAL A 316 -16.18 -12.55 21.44
CA VAL A 316 -16.83 -12.40 22.76
C VAL A 316 -18.10 -13.26 22.87
N LYS A 317 -18.95 -13.26 21.84
CA LYS A 317 -20.16 -14.11 21.82
C LYS A 317 -19.83 -15.59 21.91
N LEU A 318 -18.80 -16.04 21.19
CA LEU A 318 -18.40 -17.46 21.24
C LEU A 318 -17.73 -17.84 22.57
N LEU A 319 -16.98 -16.94 23.20
CA LEU A 319 -16.48 -17.17 24.57
C LEU A 319 -17.62 -17.38 25.53
N ILE A 320 -18.65 -16.52 25.50
CA ILE A 320 -19.86 -16.67 26.35
C ILE A 320 -20.60 -17.99 26.07
N GLN A 321 -20.82 -18.33 24.80
CA GLN A 321 -21.47 -19.59 24.39
C GLN A 321 -20.68 -20.83 24.80
N SER A 322 -19.34 -20.70 24.92
CA SER A 322 -18.45 -21.76 25.40
C SER A 322 -18.27 -21.76 26.91
N GLU A 323 -19.09 -21.01 27.64
CA GLU A 323 -19.05 -20.89 29.12
C GLU A 323 -17.68 -20.37 29.63
N ARG A 324 -16.99 -19.56 28.85
CA ARG A 324 -15.71 -18.93 29.22
C ARG A 324 -15.94 -17.50 29.68
N ALA A 325 -15.20 -17.09 30.72
CA ALA A 325 -15.19 -15.69 31.15
C ALA A 325 -14.61 -14.79 30.06
N VAL A 326 -15.26 -13.65 29.80
CA VAL A 326 -14.75 -12.68 28.81
C VAL A 326 -13.67 -11.81 29.43
N LYS A 327 -13.96 -11.20 30.58
CA LYS A 327 -12.98 -10.34 31.27
C LYS A 327 -11.82 -11.20 31.79
N GLY A 328 -10.61 -10.85 31.37
CA GLY A 328 -9.40 -11.60 31.67
C GLY A 328 -9.15 -12.80 30.77
N ALA A 329 -10.02 -13.09 29.78
CA ALA A 329 -9.77 -14.12 28.79
C ALA A 329 -8.48 -13.85 28.03
N LYS A 330 -7.68 -14.89 27.81
CA LYS A 330 -6.47 -14.83 27.01
C LYS A 330 -6.79 -15.19 25.56
N VAL A 331 -6.57 -14.27 24.65
CA VAL A 331 -6.82 -14.45 23.21
C VAL A 331 -5.51 -14.36 22.44
N LEU A 332 -5.09 -15.47 21.84
CA LEU A 332 -4.00 -15.51 20.90
C LEU A 332 -4.45 -14.93 19.55
N ILE A 333 -3.63 -14.06 18.95
CA ILE A 333 -3.89 -13.54 17.62
C ILE A 333 -2.71 -13.93 16.72
N LEU A 334 -2.95 -14.76 15.73
CA LEU A 334 -1.95 -15.22 14.77
C LEU A 334 -1.98 -14.36 13.50
N GLY A 335 -0.90 -13.59 13.31
CA GLY A 335 -0.74 -12.60 12.26
C GLY A 335 -1.10 -11.18 12.70
N TRP A 336 -0.20 -10.23 12.40
CA TRP A 336 -0.36 -8.80 12.68
C TRP A 336 -0.23 -7.93 11.45
N THR A 337 0.65 -8.31 10.50
CA THR A 337 0.85 -7.54 9.27
C THR A 337 -0.44 -7.37 8.47
N PHE A 338 -0.51 -6.34 7.61
CA PHE A 338 -1.75 -6.09 6.86
C PHE A 338 -2.04 -7.13 5.77
N LYS A 339 -1.02 -7.91 5.37
CA LYS A 339 -1.08 -8.89 4.26
C LYS A 339 -0.18 -10.09 4.53
N GLU A 340 -0.54 -11.22 3.92
CA GLU A 340 0.20 -12.47 4.03
C GLU A 340 1.63 -12.38 3.48
N ASN A 341 2.60 -12.92 4.23
CA ASN A 341 4.01 -13.10 3.85
C ASN A 341 4.77 -11.81 3.49
N VAL A 342 4.37 -10.67 4.05
CA VAL A 342 5.08 -9.39 3.92
C VAL A 342 5.34 -8.81 5.30
N PRO A 343 6.47 -8.10 5.52
CA PRO A 343 6.84 -7.54 6.81
C PRO A 343 6.23 -6.15 7.07
N ASP A 344 5.14 -5.78 6.44
CA ASP A 344 4.55 -4.44 6.51
C ASP A 344 3.38 -4.40 7.50
N VAL A 345 3.50 -3.62 8.56
CA VAL A 345 2.50 -3.48 9.63
C VAL A 345 1.60 -2.25 9.47
N ARG A 346 1.88 -1.38 8.50
CA ARG A 346 1.17 -0.11 8.34
C ARG A 346 -0.32 -0.29 8.07
N ASN A 347 -1.15 0.46 8.81
CA ASN A 347 -2.61 0.41 8.71
C ASN A 347 -3.19 -1.01 8.82
N THR A 348 -2.58 -1.89 9.61
CA THR A 348 -3.16 -3.21 9.87
C THR A 348 -4.51 -3.07 10.58
N ARG A 349 -5.52 -3.82 10.12
CA ARG A 349 -6.85 -3.85 10.75
C ARG A 349 -6.96 -4.87 11.88
N VAL A 350 -5.90 -5.59 12.16
CA VAL A 350 -5.80 -6.46 13.33
C VAL A 350 -5.81 -5.62 14.61
N VAL A 351 -5.30 -4.39 14.57
CA VAL A 351 -5.37 -3.45 15.68
C VAL A 351 -6.81 -3.15 16.10
N ASP A 352 -7.76 -3.11 15.17
CA ASP A 352 -9.18 -2.85 15.47
C ASP A 352 -9.77 -4.01 16.29
N ILE A 353 -9.39 -5.26 15.97
CA ILE A 353 -9.76 -6.45 16.75
C ILE A 353 -9.21 -6.33 18.18
N VAL A 354 -7.93 -5.99 18.32
CA VAL A 354 -7.27 -5.86 19.63
C VAL A 354 -7.91 -4.75 20.46
N THR A 355 -8.16 -3.60 19.84
CA THR A 355 -8.76 -2.45 20.51
C THR A 355 -10.15 -2.77 21.05
N GLU A 356 -10.99 -3.38 20.23
CA GLU A 356 -12.35 -3.78 20.64
C GLU A 356 -12.32 -4.86 21.73
N LEU A 357 -11.49 -5.91 21.59
CA LEU A 357 -11.35 -6.96 22.60
C LEU A 357 -10.84 -6.41 23.95
N ARG A 358 -9.88 -5.50 23.92
CA ARG A 358 -9.36 -4.83 25.13
C ARG A 358 -10.46 -4.03 25.85
N SER A 359 -11.41 -3.45 25.12
CA SER A 359 -12.54 -2.72 25.74
C SER A 359 -13.44 -3.64 26.60
N TYR A 360 -13.47 -4.94 26.30
CA TYR A 360 -14.14 -5.98 27.12
C TYR A 360 -13.24 -6.54 28.24
N GLY A 361 -12.02 -6.04 28.39
CA GLY A 361 -11.07 -6.53 29.39
C GLY A 361 -10.39 -7.85 29.01
N VAL A 362 -10.33 -8.18 27.73
CA VAL A 362 -9.63 -9.34 27.17
C VAL A 362 -8.12 -9.06 27.07
N LEU A 363 -7.30 -10.07 27.39
CA LEU A 363 -5.85 -10.04 27.22
C LEU A 363 -5.49 -10.53 25.80
N CYS A 364 -5.15 -9.60 24.93
CA CYS A 364 -4.76 -9.92 23.56
C CYS A 364 -3.25 -10.17 23.48
N LEU A 365 -2.88 -11.31 22.93
CA LEU A 365 -1.50 -11.82 22.84
C LEU A 365 -1.17 -12.14 21.38
N PRO A 366 -0.73 -11.14 20.58
CA PRO A 366 -0.44 -11.34 19.17
C PRO A 366 0.94 -11.95 18.94
N VAL A 367 1.03 -12.78 17.88
CA VAL A 367 2.26 -13.39 17.35
C VAL A 367 2.29 -13.15 15.84
N ASP A 368 3.39 -12.61 15.34
CA ASP A 368 3.65 -12.50 13.90
C ASP A 368 5.14 -12.63 13.61
N PRO A 369 5.56 -13.66 12.86
CA PRO A 369 6.99 -13.88 12.57
C PRO A 369 7.55 -12.93 11.50
N HIS A 370 6.71 -12.16 10.79
CA HIS A 370 7.12 -11.20 9.76
C HIS A 370 7.15 -9.76 10.28
N ALA A 371 6.38 -9.43 11.30
CA ALA A 371 6.30 -8.06 11.84
C ALA A 371 7.53 -7.72 12.70
N ASP A 372 8.06 -6.50 12.54
CA ASP A 372 9.06 -5.96 13.46
C ASP A 372 8.39 -5.59 14.81
N PRO A 373 8.76 -6.23 15.94
CA PRO A 373 8.16 -5.95 17.24
C PRO A 373 8.34 -4.49 17.70
N ASN A 374 9.45 -3.84 17.32
CA ASN A 374 9.70 -2.46 17.69
C ASN A 374 8.80 -1.49 16.92
N GLU A 375 8.56 -1.78 15.63
CA GLU A 375 7.63 -1.00 14.80
C GLU A 375 6.20 -1.13 15.32
N VAL A 376 5.75 -2.37 15.64
CA VAL A 376 4.42 -2.62 16.20
C VAL A 376 4.24 -1.91 17.54
N ARG A 377 5.23 -1.97 18.43
CA ARG A 377 5.18 -1.26 19.71
C ARG A 377 5.13 0.26 19.52
N HIS A 378 5.93 0.78 18.60
CA HIS A 378 6.00 2.22 18.34
C HIS A 378 4.70 2.75 17.72
N GLU A 379 4.14 2.05 16.75
CA GLU A 379 2.95 2.53 16.02
C GLU A 379 1.64 2.27 16.75
N TYR A 380 1.53 1.11 17.42
CA TYR A 380 0.25 0.63 17.98
C TYR A 380 0.24 0.46 19.50
N GLY A 381 1.39 0.59 20.18
CA GLY A 381 1.48 0.34 21.63
C GLY A 381 1.15 -1.12 22.00
N VAL A 382 1.47 -2.06 21.12
CA VAL A 382 1.19 -3.49 21.27
C VAL A 382 2.51 -4.27 21.26
N ASP A 383 2.66 -5.18 22.22
CA ASP A 383 3.79 -6.10 22.28
C ASP A 383 3.45 -7.41 21.59
N LEU A 384 4.31 -7.84 20.67
CA LEU A 384 4.24 -9.17 20.07
C LEU A 384 4.91 -10.19 20.98
N LEU A 385 4.32 -11.39 21.08
CA LEU A 385 5.00 -12.55 21.69
C LEU A 385 5.97 -13.19 20.70
N ASP A 386 7.05 -13.76 21.22
CA ASP A 386 8.03 -14.50 20.44
C ASP A 386 7.45 -15.83 19.89
N SER A 387 6.52 -16.45 20.62
CA SER A 387 5.82 -17.67 20.20
C SER A 387 4.45 -17.78 20.85
N ALA A 388 3.55 -18.58 20.25
CA ALA A 388 2.22 -18.82 20.80
C ALA A 388 2.28 -19.62 22.11
N GLU A 389 3.31 -20.43 22.33
CA GLU A 389 3.47 -21.23 23.55
C GLU A 389 3.73 -20.37 24.78
N ALA A 390 4.35 -19.19 24.61
CA ALA A 390 4.72 -18.30 25.71
C ALA A 390 3.54 -17.80 26.54
N GLY A 391 2.35 -17.69 25.94
CA GLY A 391 1.14 -17.20 26.62
C GLY A 391 0.10 -18.25 27.00
N ALA A 392 0.28 -19.53 26.59
CA ALA A 392 -0.68 -20.59 26.81
C ALA A 392 -0.97 -20.85 28.31
N PRO A 393 -2.17 -21.36 28.69
CA PRO A 393 -3.28 -21.70 27.80
C PRO A 393 -4.12 -20.49 27.37
N TYR A 394 -4.83 -20.64 26.24
CA TYR A 394 -5.68 -19.58 25.64
C TYR A 394 -7.16 -19.98 25.68
N ASP A 395 -8.02 -18.98 25.84
CA ASP A 395 -9.47 -19.12 25.77
C ASP A 395 -9.96 -19.06 24.31
N ALA A 396 -9.32 -18.25 23.49
CA ALA A 396 -9.58 -18.19 22.05
C ALA A 396 -8.31 -18.00 21.24
N VAL A 397 -8.37 -18.39 19.96
CA VAL A 397 -7.36 -18.16 18.95
C VAL A 397 -8.02 -17.49 17.74
N ILE A 398 -7.46 -16.38 17.29
CA ILE A 398 -7.88 -15.65 16.08
C ILE A 398 -6.80 -15.82 15.00
N LEU A 399 -7.17 -16.45 13.89
CA LEU A 399 -6.32 -16.60 12.72
C LEU A 399 -6.53 -15.39 11.81
N ALA A 400 -5.82 -14.31 12.09
CA ALA A 400 -6.06 -13.00 11.48
C ALA A 400 -5.37 -12.83 10.12
N VAL A 401 -4.12 -13.28 9.96
CA VAL A 401 -3.34 -13.20 8.72
C VAL A 401 -2.74 -14.56 8.37
N LYS A 402 -2.99 -15.02 7.12
CA LYS A 402 -2.64 -16.36 6.67
C LYS A 402 -1.19 -16.46 6.15
N HIS A 403 -0.21 -16.20 7.02
CA HIS A 403 1.19 -16.45 6.69
C HIS A 403 1.45 -17.94 6.50
N ARG A 404 2.25 -18.30 5.49
CA ARG A 404 2.60 -19.72 5.23
C ARG A 404 3.22 -20.37 6.46
N CYS A 405 4.18 -19.68 7.10
CA CYS A 405 4.85 -20.18 8.30
C CYS A 405 3.88 -20.39 9.48
N LEU A 406 2.85 -19.57 9.64
CA LEU A 406 1.83 -19.78 10.68
C LEU A 406 0.94 -20.98 10.36
N VAL A 407 0.56 -21.18 9.09
CA VAL A 407 -0.21 -22.36 8.68
C VAL A 407 0.56 -23.65 8.94
N GLU A 408 1.87 -23.65 8.66
CA GLU A 408 2.76 -24.80 8.87
C GLU A 408 3.04 -25.06 10.36
N ALA A 409 3.26 -24.00 11.16
CA ALA A 409 3.58 -24.11 12.57
C ALA A 409 2.39 -24.45 13.46
N TYR A 410 1.17 -24.03 13.08
CA TYR A 410 -0.04 -24.14 13.92
C TYR A 410 -1.15 -24.99 13.26
N PRO A 411 -0.94 -26.29 12.99
CA PRO A 411 -2.01 -27.20 12.61
C PRO A 411 -3.02 -27.36 13.75
N LEU A 412 -4.19 -27.93 13.45
CA LEU A 412 -5.32 -28.02 14.41
C LEU A 412 -4.93 -28.70 15.74
N GLU A 413 -4.06 -29.71 15.70
CA GLU A 413 -3.61 -30.40 16.92
C GLU A 413 -2.79 -29.48 17.83
N VAL A 414 -1.95 -28.62 17.24
CA VAL A 414 -1.17 -27.63 18.00
C VAL A 414 -2.12 -26.59 18.59
N LEU A 415 -3.04 -26.03 17.78
CA LEU A 415 -4.03 -25.07 18.25
C LEU A 415 -4.89 -25.63 19.39
N ARG A 416 -5.27 -26.90 19.32
CA ARG A 416 -6.03 -27.57 20.37
C ARG A 416 -5.26 -27.62 21.69
N ARG A 417 -3.98 -27.96 21.64
CA ARG A 417 -3.10 -28.02 22.83
C ARG A 417 -2.89 -26.66 23.48
N LEU A 418 -2.88 -25.59 22.66
CA LEU A 418 -2.76 -24.22 23.17
C LEU A 418 -3.95 -23.80 24.04
N GLY A 419 -5.09 -24.49 24.00
CA GLY A 419 -6.22 -24.27 24.87
C GLY A 419 -6.15 -24.98 26.24
N GLY A 420 -5.14 -25.83 26.48
CA GLY A 420 -5.00 -26.62 27.69
C GLY A 420 -6.01 -27.78 27.75
N ASP A 421 -6.76 -27.90 28.85
CA ASP A 421 -7.71 -28.98 29.05
C ASP A 421 -8.89 -28.97 28.07
N GLN A 422 -9.20 -27.82 27.52
CA GLN A 422 -10.29 -27.65 26.57
C GLN A 422 -9.80 -26.89 25.31
N ALA A 423 -10.21 -27.35 24.11
CA ALA A 423 -9.95 -26.66 22.89
C ALA A 423 -10.40 -25.17 22.97
N PRO A 424 -9.59 -24.22 22.51
CA PRO A 424 -9.96 -22.81 22.53
C PRO A 424 -11.08 -22.52 21.54
N VAL A 425 -11.76 -21.39 21.70
CA VAL A 425 -12.60 -20.82 20.61
C VAL A 425 -11.71 -20.50 19.44
N LEU A 426 -12.05 -20.94 18.24
CA LEU A 426 -11.27 -20.74 17.01
C LEU A 426 -12.01 -19.80 16.06
N MET A 427 -11.39 -18.64 15.79
CA MET A 427 -11.87 -17.61 14.89
C MET A 427 -11.02 -17.64 13.61
N ASP A 428 -11.55 -18.18 12.53
CA ASP A 428 -10.83 -18.30 11.26
C ASP A 428 -11.23 -17.19 10.28
N VAL A 429 -10.50 -16.08 10.33
CA VAL A 429 -10.80 -14.89 9.51
C VAL A 429 -10.42 -15.09 8.03
N LYS A 430 -9.49 -15.98 7.74
CA LYS A 430 -8.88 -16.12 6.40
C LYS A 430 -9.10 -17.49 5.76
N GLY A 431 -9.90 -18.36 6.36
CA GLY A 431 -10.11 -19.72 5.86
C GLY A 431 -8.81 -20.54 5.88
N PHE A 432 -8.20 -20.68 7.06
CA PHE A 432 -7.02 -21.55 7.24
C PHE A 432 -7.39 -23.01 7.06
N PHE A 433 -8.57 -23.40 7.57
CA PHE A 433 -9.02 -24.78 7.62
C PHE A 433 -10.31 -25.00 6.83
N SER A 434 -10.45 -26.19 6.24
CA SER A 434 -11.71 -26.60 5.62
C SER A 434 -12.70 -27.13 6.69
N PRO A 435 -14.03 -27.12 6.39
CA PRO A 435 -15.03 -27.66 7.33
C PRO A 435 -14.76 -29.11 7.73
N GLU A 436 -14.23 -29.94 6.81
CA GLU A 436 -13.93 -31.35 7.03
C GLU A 436 -12.82 -31.53 8.07
N GLN A 437 -11.81 -30.65 8.06
CA GLN A 437 -10.71 -30.67 9.03
C GLN A 437 -11.19 -30.31 10.45
N LEU A 438 -12.29 -29.59 10.56
CA LEU A 438 -12.82 -29.09 11.83
C LEU A 438 -13.84 -30.02 12.48
N VAL A 439 -14.12 -31.17 11.86
CA VAL A 439 -14.94 -32.21 12.48
C VAL A 439 -14.34 -32.61 13.83
N GLY A 440 -15.13 -32.45 14.90
CA GLY A 440 -14.69 -32.72 16.27
C GLY A 440 -14.02 -31.57 17.01
N TRP A 441 -13.94 -30.35 16.44
CA TRP A 441 -13.43 -29.17 17.18
C TRP A 441 -14.37 -28.78 18.36
N GLY A 442 -15.63 -29.05 18.23
CA GLY A 442 -16.68 -28.74 19.22
C GLY A 442 -17.71 -27.78 18.66
N SER A 443 -18.98 -28.13 18.79
CA SER A 443 -20.09 -27.25 18.37
C SER A 443 -20.04 -25.92 19.13
N GLY A 444 -20.18 -24.80 18.40
CA GLY A 444 -20.16 -23.47 18.98
C GLY A 444 -18.77 -22.91 19.36
N ARG A 445 -17.67 -23.64 19.06
CA ARG A 445 -16.29 -23.20 19.35
C ARG A 445 -15.50 -22.84 18.12
N TYR A 446 -16.09 -22.87 16.95
CA TYR A 446 -15.48 -22.49 15.70
C TYR A 446 -16.37 -21.51 14.93
N TRP A 447 -15.74 -20.54 14.36
CA TRP A 447 -16.37 -19.58 13.44
C TRP A 447 -15.39 -19.22 12.32
N ARG A 448 -15.91 -19.04 11.10
CA ARG A 448 -15.18 -18.63 9.91
C ARG A 448 -15.90 -17.44 9.25
N LEU A 449 -15.11 -16.43 8.81
CA LEU A 449 -15.62 -15.28 8.07
C LEU A 449 -16.05 -15.66 6.65
#